data_c1530e870a5040fbda571e96cf31acce
#
_entry.id   c1530e870a5040fbda571e96cf31acce
#
_cell.length_a   1.000
_cell.length_b   1.000
_cell.length_c   1.000
_cell.angle_alpha   90.00
_cell.angle_beta   90.00
_cell.angle_gamma   90.00
#
_symmetry.space_group_name_H-M   'P 1'
#
loop_
_entity.id
_entity.type
_entity.pdbx_description
1 polymer ?
#
loop_
_entity_poly.entity_id
_entity_poly.type
_entity_poly.pdbx_seq_one_letter_code
_entity_poly.pdbx_strand_id
1 'polypeptide(L)'
;YTLSLHDALPILLIVALGGMFSERSGVVNIALEGIMIMGAFSSILFINIVQSSGAALPPQLLLLLAVLIAAAVGVLVSMAHAYASINMKADQVISGTAINMFAPAFAIFAARMIRSVQQIPFSNTFRITKVPVLGDIPVLGPLLFQNTYITTYLGFAVLAVSAVVLYKTRFGLRLRACGEHPQAADSVGVNVYRMRYAGVAISGALAGVGGLVFVVPTSTNFNATVAGYGFLALAVLIFGQWRPSRILFAAFFFGLMKTVASAYSGIPFLANLGIPNDVYKMVPYVATLIVLAFTSKNSMAPRAEGIPYDKGSR
;
A
#
# COMPACT_ATOMS: atom_id res chain seq x y z
N TYR A 1 11.25 15.65 8.97
CA TYR A 1 11.39 14.23 9.35
C TYR A 1 12.07 13.48 8.21
N THR A 2 13.24 12.90 8.47
CA THR A 2 13.89 11.98 7.51
C THR A 2 13.19 10.64 7.60
N LEU A 3 12.62 10.18 6.48
CA LEU A 3 12.00 8.88 6.37
C LEU A 3 13.06 7.79 6.62
N SER A 4 12.87 6.99 7.66
CA SER A 4 13.74 5.85 7.94
C SER A 4 13.36 4.62 7.09
N LEU A 5 14.28 3.67 6.98
CA LEU A 5 13.98 2.40 6.29
C LEU A 5 12.85 1.63 6.99
N HIS A 6 12.77 1.72 8.33
CA HIS A 6 11.69 1.13 9.12
C HIS A 6 10.31 1.69 8.79
N ASP A 7 10.26 2.92 8.28
CA ASP A 7 9.01 3.58 7.89
C ASP A 7 8.68 3.31 6.42
N ALA A 8 9.68 3.39 5.51
CA ALA A 8 9.48 3.22 4.07
C ALA A 8 9.12 1.77 3.67
N LEU A 9 9.77 0.78 4.28
CA LEU A 9 9.60 -0.63 3.93
C LEU A 9 8.19 -1.15 4.18
N PRO A 10 7.55 -0.94 5.37
CA PRO A 10 6.19 -1.43 5.61
C PRO A 10 5.16 -0.80 4.68
N ILE A 11 5.32 0.49 4.32
CA ILE A 11 4.42 1.18 3.40
C ILE A 11 4.39 0.45 2.06
N LEU A 12 5.56 0.31 1.43
CA LEU A 12 5.70 -0.34 0.13
C LEU A 12 5.27 -1.80 0.16
N LEU A 13 5.61 -2.50 1.24
CA LEU A 13 5.32 -3.92 1.42
C LEU A 13 3.81 -4.16 1.50
N ILE A 14 3.08 -3.44 2.37
CA ILE A 14 1.64 -3.62 2.57
C ILE A 14 0.88 -3.30 1.28
N VAL A 15 1.21 -2.18 0.63
CA VAL A 15 0.50 -1.74 -0.58
C VAL A 15 0.79 -2.66 -1.77
N ALA A 16 2.04 -3.08 -1.97
CA ALA A 16 2.41 -4.01 -3.04
C ALA A 16 1.78 -5.40 -2.84
N LEU A 17 1.70 -5.89 -1.59
CA LEU A 17 0.95 -7.12 -1.28
C LEU A 17 -0.54 -6.95 -1.56
N GLY A 18 -1.11 -5.77 -1.29
CA GLY A 18 -2.47 -5.43 -1.69
C GLY A 18 -2.66 -5.54 -3.20
N GLY A 19 -1.84 -4.86 -3.99
CA GLY A 19 -1.86 -4.95 -5.46
C GLY A 19 -1.76 -6.39 -5.95
N MET A 20 -0.89 -7.21 -5.33
CA MET A 20 -0.72 -8.61 -5.66
C MET A 20 -2.02 -9.43 -5.54
N PHE A 21 -2.85 -9.22 -4.51
CA PHE A 21 -4.12 -9.93 -4.36
C PHE A 21 -5.11 -9.57 -5.47
N SER A 22 -5.20 -8.30 -5.84
CA SER A 22 -6.05 -7.86 -6.94
C SER A 22 -5.60 -8.48 -8.27
N GLU A 23 -4.33 -8.31 -8.63
CA GLU A 23 -3.81 -8.77 -9.93
C GLU A 23 -3.78 -10.30 -10.03
N ARG A 24 -3.46 -11.01 -8.93
CA ARG A 24 -3.60 -12.48 -8.87
C ARG A 24 -5.05 -12.96 -9.01
N SER A 25 -6.05 -12.10 -8.85
CA SER A 25 -7.46 -12.42 -9.17
C SER A 25 -7.83 -12.15 -10.64
N GLY A 26 -6.97 -11.47 -11.39
CA GLY A 26 -7.17 -11.04 -12.77
C GLY A 26 -7.69 -9.60 -12.91
N VAL A 27 -7.70 -8.80 -11.84
CA VAL A 27 -8.08 -7.39 -11.87
C VAL A 27 -6.89 -6.51 -11.56
N VAL A 28 -6.49 -5.66 -12.51
CA VAL A 28 -5.43 -4.64 -12.30
C VAL A 28 -5.96 -3.56 -11.37
N ASN A 29 -5.20 -3.20 -10.34
CA ASN A 29 -5.58 -2.15 -9.42
C ASN A 29 -4.58 -0.98 -9.44
N ILE A 30 -4.73 -0.10 -10.41
CA ILE A 30 -3.96 1.15 -10.50
C ILE A 30 -4.46 2.19 -9.48
N ALA A 31 -5.64 2.00 -8.89
CA ALA A 31 -6.24 2.91 -7.92
C ALA A 31 -5.52 2.96 -6.56
N LEU A 32 -4.44 2.22 -6.36
CA LEU A 32 -3.76 2.09 -5.06
C LEU A 32 -3.41 3.45 -4.43
N GLU A 33 -2.94 4.42 -5.22
CA GLU A 33 -2.61 5.78 -4.75
C GLU A 33 -3.83 6.48 -4.17
N GLY A 34 -4.96 6.49 -4.91
CA GLY A 34 -6.20 7.11 -4.47
C GLY A 34 -6.82 6.40 -3.26
N ILE A 35 -6.76 5.07 -3.23
CA ILE A 35 -7.24 4.28 -2.09
C ILE A 35 -6.41 4.57 -0.83
N MET A 36 -5.08 4.70 -0.97
CA MET A 36 -4.20 5.12 0.12
C MET A 36 -4.59 6.50 0.65
N ILE A 37 -4.84 7.48 -0.23
CA ILE A 37 -5.27 8.83 0.15
C ILE A 37 -6.59 8.80 0.93
N MET A 38 -7.57 8.03 0.47
CA MET A 38 -8.88 7.92 1.15
C MET A 38 -8.76 7.20 2.50
N GLY A 39 -7.96 6.14 2.59
CA GLY A 39 -7.67 5.46 3.84
C GLY A 39 -6.95 6.36 4.84
N ALA A 40 -5.93 7.10 4.39
CA ALA A 40 -5.23 8.09 5.20
C ALA A 40 -6.15 9.22 5.67
N PHE A 41 -6.95 9.80 4.76
CA PHE A 41 -7.91 10.85 5.08
C PHE A 41 -8.84 10.44 6.22
N SER A 42 -9.53 9.32 6.06
CA SER A 42 -10.54 8.87 7.03
C SER A 42 -9.94 8.49 8.37
N SER A 43 -8.79 7.83 8.37
CA SER A 43 -8.11 7.41 9.60
C SER A 43 -7.47 8.59 10.36
N ILE A 44 -6.86 9.54 9.66
CA ILE A 44 -6.31 10.75 10.29
C ILE A 44 -7.43 11.68 10.78
N LEU A 45 -8.52 11.80 10.04
CA LEU A 45 -9.70 12.54 10.50
C LEU A 45 -10.26 11.93 11.80
N PHE A 46 -10.35 10.60 11.89
CA PHE A 46 -10.75 9.90 13.10
C PHE A 46 -9.78 10.19 14.26
N ILE A 47 -8.47 10.08 14.05
CA ILE A 47 -7.45 10.41 15.06
C ILE A 47 -7.61 11.85 15.53
N ASN A 48 -7.76 12.80 14.60
CA ASN A 48 -7.96 14.22 14.92
C ASN A 48 -9.22 14.45 15.75
N ILE A 49 -10.35 13.81 15.41
CA ILE A 49 -11.61 13.94 16.15
C ILE A 49 -11.44 13.42 17.59
N VAL A 50 -10.85 12.23 17.76
CA VAL A 50 -10.64 11.64 19.09
C VAL A 50 -9.69 12.50 19.93
N GLN A 51 -8.57 12.96 19.36
CA GLN A 51 -7.62 13.81 20.07
C GLN A 51 -8.22 15.18 20.44
N SER A 52 -9.09 15.73 19.58
CA SER A 52 -9.77 17.02 19.84
C SER A 52 -10.91 16.91 20.85
N SER A 53 -11.52 15.72 21.02
CA SER A 53 -12.59 15.49 22.00
C SER A 53 -12.11 15.34 23.44
N GLY A 54 -10.79 15.29 23.66
CA GLY A 54 -10.21 15.06 25.00
C GLY A 54 -10.35 13.61 25.48
N ALA A 55 -10.78 12.67 24.66
CA ALA A 55 -10.87 11.26 25.00
C ALA A 55 -9.46 10.68 25.24
N ALA A 56 -9.20 10.21 26.45
CA ALA A 56 -7.92 9.63 26.86
C ALA A 56 -7.80 8.16 26.41
N LEU A 57 -7.68 7.92 25.09
CA LEU A 57 -7.39 6.60 24.57
C LEU A 57 -5.87 6.33 24.56
N PRO A 58 -5.43 5.11 24.92
CA PRO A 58 -4.04 4.73 24.75
C PRO A 58 -3.61 4.90 23.28
N PRO A 59 -2.42 5.52 23.02
CA PRO A 59 -2.01 5.84 21.64
C PRO A 59 -2.01 4.64 20.69
N GLN A 60 -1.56 3.47 21.17
CA GLN A 60 -1.52 2.26 20.36
C GLN A 60 -2.92 1.72 20.00
N LEU A 61 -3.88 1.83 20.94
CA LEU A 61 -5.28 1.46 20.66
C LEU A 61 -5.90 2.40 19.64
N LEU A 62 -5.67 3.72 19.76
CA LEU A 62 -6.14 4.71 18.81
C LEU A 62 -5.59 4.42 17.41
N LEU A 63 -4.29 4.09 17.30
CA LEU A 63 -3.67 3.73 16.02
C LEU A 63 -4.27 2.44 15.43
N LEU A 64 -4.52 1.41 16.24
CA LEU A 64 -5.15 0.17 15.77
C LEU A 64 -6.58 0.39 15.27
N LEU A 65 -7.38 1.21 15.97
CA LEU A 65 -8.70 1.60 15.49
C LEU A 65 -8.63 2.38 14.19
N ALA A 66 -7.65 3.29 14.05
CA ALA A 66 -7.40 4.02 12.82
C ALA A 66 -7.01 3.08 11.64
N VAL A 67 -6.24 2.02 11.90
CA VAL A 67 -5.93 0.96 10.91
C VAL A 67 -7.19 0.26 10.43
N LEU A 68 -8.13 -0.07 11.34
CA LEU A 68 -9.40 -0.68 10.96
C LEU A 68 -10.26 0.23 10.09
N ILE A 69 -10.31 1.53 10.43
CA ILE A 69 -11.03 2.54 9.64
C ILE A 69 -10.39 2.69 8.25
N ALA A 70 -9.06 2.79 8.19
CA ALA A 70 -8.32 2.87 6.94
C ALA A 70 -8.60 1.66 6.04
N ALA A 71 -8.60 0.45 6.61
CA ALA A 71 -8.93 -0.78 5.90
C ALA A 71 -10.38 -0.78 5.38
N ALA A 72 -11.35 -0.41 6.23
CA ALA A 72 -12.76 -0.39 5.86
C ALA A 72 -13.05 0.61 4.72
N VAL A 73 -12.51 1.83 4.82
CA VAL A 73 -12.66 2.84 3.76
C VAL A 73 -11.91 2.41 2.49
N GLY A 74 -10.73 1.81 2.62
CA GLY A 74 -10.02 1.24 1.49
C GLY A 74 -10.83 0.18 0.75
N VAL A 75 -11.53 -0.72 1.47
CA VAL A 75 -12.48 -1.68 0.89
C VAL A 75 -13.60 -0.95 0.17
N LEU A 76 -14.26 0.02 0.82
CA LEU A 76 -15.39 0.76 0.22
C LEU A 76 -15.01 1.42 -1.10
N VAL A 77 -13.88 2.13 -1.13
CA VAL A 77 -13.41 2.80 -2.35
C VAL A 77 -13.04 1.78 -3.43
N SER A 78 -12.38 0.69 -3.05
CA SER A 78 -12.01 -0.36 -4.01
C SER A 78 -13.20 -1.10 -4.59
N MET A 79 -14.35 -1.14 -3.88
CA MET A 79 -15.59 -1.73 -4.42
C MET A 79 -16.14 -0.96 -5.61
N ALA A 80 -15.95 0.36 -5.68
CA ALA A 80 -16.31 1.13 -6.87
C ALA A 80 -15.47 0.69 -8.09
N HIS A 81 -14.16 0.51 -7.92
CA HIS A 81 -13.27 -0.03 -8.94
C HIS A 81 -13.64 -1.47 -9.32
N ALA A 82 -13.92 -2.32 -8.33
CA ALA A 82 -14.34 -3.70 -8.55
C ALA A 82 -15.64 -3.78 -9.38
N TYR A 83 -16.63 -2.95 -9.05
CA TYR A 83 -17.90 -2.92 -9.77
C TYR A 83 -17.70 -2.47 -11.23
N ALA A 84 -16.95 -1.40 -11.45
CA ALA A 84 -16.62 -0.92 -12.80
C ALA A 84 -15.88 -2.00 -13.61
N SER A 85 -14.85 -2.61 -13.05
CA SER A 85 -13.99 -3.58 -13.74
C SER A 85 -14.66 -4.93 -13.98
N ILE A 86 -15.43 -5.43 -13.00
CA ILE A 86 -15.97 -6.80 -13.01
C ILE A 86 -17.37 -6.84 -13.62
N ASN A 87 -18.28 -5.93 -13.24
CA ASN A 87 -19.66 -5.94 -13.70
C ASN A 87 -19.85 -5.12 -14.97
N MET A 88 -19.32 -3.91 -15.00
CA MET A 88 -19.44 -3.03 -16.17
C MET A 88 -18.43 -3.36 -17.28
N LYS A 89 -17.45 -4.23 -16.99
CA LYS A 89 -16.36 -4.59 -17.92
C LYS A 89 -15.62 -3.36 -18.45
N ALA A 90 -15.58 -2.28 -17.62
CA ALA A 90 -14.89 -1.04 -17.97
C ALA A 90 -13.38 -1.24 -17.97
N ASP A 91 -12.68 -0.38 -18.70
CA ASP A 91 -11.22 -0.36 -18.68
C ASP A 91 -10.71 -0.09 -17.25
N GLN A 92 -9.85 -0.99 -16.78
CA GLN A 92 -9.37 -1.00 -15.40
C GLN A 92 -8.36 0.13 -15.13
N VAL A 93 -7.63 0.55 -16.17
CA VAL A 93 -6.68 1.68 -16.09
C VAL A 93 -7.45 2.98 -15.94
N ILE A 94 -8.49 3.17 -16.76
CA ILE A 94 -9.33 4.38 -16.71
C ILE A 94 -10.04 4.47 -15.36
N SER A 95 -10.67 3.38 -14.92
CA SER A 95 -11.36 3.32 -13.62
C SER A 95 -10.42 3.61 -12.44
N GLY A 96 -9.21 3.02 -12.45
CA GLY A 96 -8.20 3.26 -11.42
C GLY A 96 -7.68 4.69 -11.43
N THR A 97 -7.41 5.24 -12.60
CA THR A 97 -6.94 6.63 -12.76
C THR A 97 -8.01 7.63 -12.29
N ALA A 98 -9.28 7.37 -12.57
CA ALA A 98 -10.38 8.21 -12.09
C ALA A 98 -10.41 8.29 -10.55
N ILE A 99 -10.21 7.18 -9.85
CA ILE A 99 -10.13 7.16 -8.38
C ILE A 99 -8.90 7.94 -7.89
N ASN A 100 -7.75 7.79 -8.57
CA ASN A 100 -6.52 8.51 -8.20
C ASN A 100 -6.68 10.03 -8.35
N MET A 101 -7.45 10.49 -9.33
CA MET A 101 -7.75 11.92 -9.50
C MET A 101 -8.83 12.41 -8.52
N PHE A 102 -9.84 11.60 -8.26
CA PHE A 102 -10.95 11.93 -7.36
C PHE A 102 -10.50 12.03 -5.90
N ALA A 103 -9.70 11.09 -5.42
CA ALA A 103 -9.36 10.93 -4.01
C ALA A 103 -8.72 12.18 -3.37
N PRO A 104 -7.67 12.81 -3.94
CA PRO A 104 -7.09 14.02 -3.35
C PRO A 104 -8.05 15.20 -3.37
N ALA A 105 -8.82 15.39 -4.44
CA ALA A 105 -9.81 16.45 -4.55
C ALA A 105 -10.92 16.29 -3.50
N PHE A 106 -11.45 15.08 -3.36
CA PHE A 106 -12.45 14.77 -2.34
C PHE A 106 -11.92 14.95 -0.92
N ALA A 107 -10.70 14.50 -0.64
CA ALA A 107 -10.08 14.62 0.68
C ALA A 107 -9.91 16.09 1.10
N ILE A 108 -9.46 16.97 0.18
CA ILE A 108 -9.35 18.41 0.43
C ILE A 108 -10.74 19.03 0.65
N PHE A 109 -11.70 18.71 -0.22
CA PHE A 109 -13.07 19.22 -0.11
C PHE A 109 -13.71 18.83 1.23
N ALA A 110 -13.64 17.54 1.58
CA ALA A 110 -14.21 17.03 2.82
C ALA A 110 -13.51 17.60 4.08
N ALA A 111 -12.18 17.76 4.04
CA ALA A 111 -11.43 18.39 5.12
C ALA A 111 -11.90 19.84 5.37
N ARG A 112 -12.09 20.61 4.30
CA ARG A 112 -12.64 21.98 4.39
C ARG A 112 -14.06 22.02 4.95
N MET A 113 -14.93 21.11 4.51
CA MET A 113 -16.32 21.04 4.96
C MET A 113 -16.43 20.64 6.43
N ILE A 114 -15.61 19.70 6.91
CA ILE A 114 -15.70 19.12 8.26
C ILE A 114 -14.90 19.93 9.28
N ARG A 115 -13.72 20.43 8.90
CA ARG A 115 -12.76 21.08 9.82
C ARG A 115 -12.41 22.51 9.44
N SER A 116 -12.95 23.04 8.35
CA SER A 116 -12.63 24.38 7.80
C SER A 116 -11.15 24.58 7.45
N VAL A 117 -10.39 23.50 7.28
CA VAL A 117 -8.96 23.49 6.94
C VAL A 117 -8.68 22.56 5.77
N GLN A 118 -7.59 22.82 5.03
CA GLN A 118 -7.16 21.92 3.93
C GLN A 118 -6.31 20.74 4.43
N GLN A 119 -5.64 20.94 5.54
CA GLN A 119 -4.75 19.95 6.16
C GLN A 119 -5.30 19.57 7.52
N ILE A 120 -5.37 18.28 7.81
CA ILE A 120 -5.87 17.77 9.09
C ILE A 120 -4.67 17.54 10.01
N PRO A 121 -4.50 18.35 11.08
CA PRO A 121 -3.41 18.15 12.04
C PRO A 121 -3.71 16.97 12.96
N PHE A 122 -2.67 16.30 13.43
CA PHE A 122 -2.76 15.30 14.48
C PHE A 122 -1.48 15.24 15.31
N SER A 123 -1.58 14.82 16.57
CA SER A 123 -0.41 14.62 17.42
C SER A 123 0.15 13.22 17.22
N ASN A 124 1.43 13.15 16.82
CA ASN A 124 2.10 11.87 16.59
C ASN A 124 2.70 11.33 17.91
N THR A 125 1.88 10.66 18.69
CA THR A 125 2.27 10.00 19.96
C THR A 125 2.42 8.48 19.82
N PHE A 126 2.46 7.97 18.59
CA PHE A 126 2.36 6.53 18.30
C PHE A 126 3.70 5.80 18.26
N ARG A 127 4.83 6.53 18.30
CA ARG A 127 6.16 5.93 18.22
C ARG A 127 6.49 5.15 19.49
N ILE A 128 6.92 3.92 19.33
CA ILE A 128 7.40 3.05 20.41
C ILE A 128 8.90 3.32 20.57
N THR A 129 9.30 3.89 21.70
CA THR A 129 10.72 4.22 21.97
C THR A 129 11.58 2.97 22.04
N LYS A 130 11.10 1.91 22.70
CA LYS A 130 11.81 0.64 22.85
C LYS A 130 10.83 -0.49 23.14
N VAL A 131 10.98 -1.60 22.43
CA VAL A 131 10.24 -2.82 22.74
C VAL A 131 10.96 -3.53 23.89
N PRO A 132 10.27 -3.89 25.00
CA PRO A 132 10.89 -4.58 26.13
C PRO A 132 11.58 -5.88 25.66
N VAL A 133 12.74 -6.20 26.22
CA VAL A 133 13.57 -7.38 25.95
C VAL A 133 14.19 -7.38 24.55
N LEU A 134 13.40 -7.23 23.50
CA LEU A 134 13.89 -7.28 22.09
C LEU A 134 14.70 -6.02 21.73
N GLY A 135 14.38 -4.87 22.32
CA GLY A 135 15.12 -3.63 22.14
C GLY A 135 16.52 -3.62 22.77
N ASP A 136 16.83 -4.61 23.62
CA ASP A 136 18.14 -4.72 24.28
C ASP A 136 19.14 -5.58 23.51
N ILE A 137 18.72 -6.26 22.45
CA ILE A 137 19.59 -7.11 21.64
C ILE A 137 20.62 -6.23 20.92
N PRO A 138 21.92 -6.47 21.08
CA PRO A 138 22.96 -5.71 20.38
C PRO A 138 22.76 -5.76 18.85
N VAL A 139 22.88 -4.61 18.18
CA VAL A 139 22.69 -4.41 16.73
C VAL A 139 21.23 -4.57 16.28
N LEU A 140 20.54 -5.68 16.58
CA LEU A 140 19.16 -5.92 16.17
C LEU A 140 18.15 -5.06 16.94
N GLY A 141 18.41 -4.77 18.21
CA GLY A 141 17.57 -3.91 19.03
C GLY A 141 17.39 -2.52 18.45
N PRO A 142 18.47 -1.74 18.29
CA PRO A 142 18.43 -0.43 17.65
C PRO A 142 17.90 -0.47 16.21
N LEU A 143 18.19 -1.54 15.47
CA LEU A 143 17.84 -1.65 14.06
C LEU A 143 16.36 -1.98 13.81
N LEU A 144 15.69 -2.76 14.69
CA LEU A 144 14.35 -3.27 14.42
C LEU A 144 13.34 -2.98 15.54
N PHE A 145 13.79 -2.71 16.78
CA PHE A 145 12.93 -2.70 17.96
C PHE A 145 13.00 -1.39 18.78
N GLN A 146 13.72 -0.38 18.27
CA GLN A 146 13.76 0.95 18.86
C GLN A 146 13.24 2.00 17.88
N ASN A 147 12.54 3.01 18.42
CA ASN A 147 11.98 4.12 17.64
C ASN A 147 11.10 3.70 16.45
N THR A 148 10.34 2.62 16.61
CA THR A 148 9.50 2.02 15.58
C THR A 148 8.01 2.28 15.85
N TYR A 149 7.18 2.05 14.83
CA TYR A 149 5.72 2.06 14.95
C TYR A 149 5.18 0.63 14.95
N ILE A 150 4.04 0.40 15.58
CA ILE A 150 3.36 -0.91 15.56
C ILE A 150 3.01 -1.33 14.13
N THR A 151 2.84 -0.37 13.22
CA THR A 151 2.57 -0.59 11.80
C THR A 151 3.72 -1.26 11.05
N THR A 152 4.96 -1.14 11.52
CA THR A 152 6.12 -1.87 10.98
C THR A 152 5.95 -3.37 11.17
N TYR A 153 5.57 -3.80 12.37
CA TYR A 153 5.30 -5.21 12.67
C TYR A 153 4.04 -5.71 11.95
N LEU A 154 3.03 -4.85 11.80
CA LEU A 154 1.86 -5.14 11.00
C LEU A 154 2.24 -5.46 9.55
N GLY A 155 3.19 -4.73 8.95
CA GLY A 155 3.68 -5.00 7.60
C GLY A 155 4.26 -6.40 7.45
N PHE A 156 5.09 -6.84 8.39
CA PHE A 156 5.62 -8.22 8.38
C PHE A 156 4.56 -9.28 8.68
N ALA A 157 3.61 -8.98 9.56
CA ALA A 157 2.47 -9.87 9.81
C ALA A 157 1.61 -10.04 8.54
N VAL A 158 1.32 -8.95 7.84
CA VAL A 158 0.60 -8.96 6.54
C VAL A 158 1.37 -9.79 5.51
N LEU A 159 2.71 -9.69 5.44
CA LEU A 159 3.53 -10.50 4.56
C LEU A 159 3.36 -12.00 4.86
N ALA A 160 3.51 -12.39 6.14
CA ALA A 160 3.39 -13.78 6.56
C ALA A 160 2.00 -14.35 6.26
N VAL A 161 0.96 -13.60 6.63
CA VAL A 161 -0.45 -13.97 6.35
C VAL A 161 -0.70 -14.06 4.84
N SER A 162 -0.23 -13.10 4.06
CA SER A 162 -0.39 -13.10 2.60
C SER A 162 0.28 -14.31 1.95
N ALA A 163 1.49 -14.68 2.41
CA ALA A 163 2.19 -15.86 1.91
C ALA A 163 1.42 -17.16 2.22
N VAL A 164 0.91 -17.30 3.45
CA VAL A 164 0.09 -18.45 3.85
C VAL A 164 -1.22 -18.49 3.09
N VAL A 165 -1.96 -17.38 3.05
CA VAL A 165 -3.26 -17.29 2.37
C VAL A 165 -3.11 -17.63 0.89
N LEU A 166 -2.13 -17.08 0.21
CA LEU A 166 -1.96 -17.25 -1.24
C LEU A 166 -1.49 -18.66 -1.63
N TYR A 167 -0.61 -19.27 -0.83
CA TYR A 167 0.05 -20.53 -1.22
C TYR A 167 -0.39 -21.76 -0.42
N LYS A 168 -0.98 -21.61 0.76
CA LYS A 168 -1.33 -22.72 1.64
C LYS A 168 -2.84 -22.87 1.85
N THR A 169 -3.69 -21.99 1.28
CA THR A 169 -5.14 -22.08 1.44
C THR A 169 -5.87 -22.39 0.15
N ARG A 170 -7.08 -22.96 0.28
CA ARG A 170 -8.00 -23.19 -0.85
C ARG A 170 -8.44 -21.87 -1.50
N PHE A 171 -8.55 -20.80 -0.71
CA PHE A 171 -8.86 -19.45 -1.21
C PHE A 171 -7.79 -18.96 -2.16
N GLY A 172 -6.51 -18.99 -1.74
CA GLY A 172 -5.39 -18.54 -2.58
C GLY A 172 -5.21 -19.36 -3.85
N LEU A 173 -5.47 -20.67 -3.79
CA LEU A 173 -5.47 -21.52 -5.00
C LEU A 173 -6.54 -21.08 -5.99
N ARG A 174 -7.79 -20.88 -5.53
CA ARG A 174 -8.91 -20.42 -6.38
C ARG A 174 -8.67 -19.03 -6.93
N LEU A 175 -8.13 -18.12 -6.11
CA LEU A 175 -7.80 -16.76 -6.52
C LEU A 175 -6.80 -16.75 -7.69
N ARG A 176 -5.70 -17.50 -7.54
CA ARG A 176 -4.67 -17.62 -8.61
C ARG A 176 -5.22 -18.30 -9.87
N ALA A 177 -6.07 -19.32 -9.72
CA ALA A 177 -6.70 -19.98 -10.85
C ALA A 177 -7.58 -18.99 -11.66
N CYS A 178 -8.31 -18.09 -10.98
CA CYS A 178 -9.11 -17.05 -11.62
C CYS A 178 -8.26 -16.02 -12.38
N GLY A 179 -7.03 -15.74 -11.94
CA GLY A 179 -6.11 -14.84 -12.64
C GLY A 179 -5.36 -15.50 -13.81
N GLU A 180 -5.19 -16.83 -13.79
CA GLU A 180 -4.51 -17.55 -14.88
C GLU A 180 -5.49 -17.96 -15.99
N HIS A 181 -6.59 -18.68 -15.62
CA HIS A 181 -7.60 -19.18 -16.56
C HIS A 181 -8.99 -19.14 -15.93
N PRO A 182 -9.69 -17.99 -16.00
CA PRO A 182 -11.00 -17.84 -15.35
C PRO A 182 -12.06 -18.79 -15.88
N GLN A 183 -12.06 -19.10 -17.17
CA GLN A 183 -13.02 -20.06 -17.78
C GLN A 183 -12.79 -21.48 -17.22
N ALA A 184 -11.54 -21.92 -17.09
CA ALA A 184 -11.22 -23.21 -16.49
C ALA A 184 -11.58 -23.25 -15.01
N ALA A 185 -11.40 -22.14 -14.29
CA ALA A 185 -11.83 -22.05 -12.88
C ALA A 185 -13.35 -22.14 -12.75
N ASP A 186 -14.11 -21.47 -13.62
CA ASP A 186 -15.59 -21.55 -13.63
C ASP A 186 -16.10 -22.95 -13.96
N SER A 187 -15.46 -23.68 -14.90
CA SER A 187 -15.87 -25.03 -15.30
C SER A 187 -15.77 -26.06 -14.16
N VAL A 188 -14.89 -25.83 -13.19
CA VAL A 188 -14.77 -26.66 -11.97
C VAL A 188 -15.58 -26.09 -10.77
N GLY A 189 -16.50 -25.14 -11.03
CA GLY A 189 -17.43 -24.61 -10.03
C GLY A 189 -16.87 -23.47 -9.15
N VAL A 190 -15.75 -22.86 -9.52
CA VAL A 190 -15.23 -21.67 -8.82
C VAL A 190 -15.97 -20.44 -9.31
N ASN A 191 -16.60 -19.68 -8.40
CA ASN A 191 -17.24 -18.43 -8.75
C ASN A 191 -16.19 -17.33 -8.98
N VAL A 192 -15.86 -17.05 -10.24
CA VAL A 192 -14.83 -16.08 -10.65
C VAL A 192 -15.15 -14.67 -10.18
N TYR A 193 -16.41 -14.23 -10.28
CA TYR A 193 -16.82 -12.90 -9.82
C TYR A 193 -16.51 -12.70 -8.33
N ARG A 194 -16.92 -13.66 -7.48
CA ARG A 194 -16.65 -13.58 -6.03
C ARG A 194 -15.16 -13.56 -5.73
N MET A 195 -14.36 -14.33 -6.45
CA MET A 195 -12.90 -14.34 -6.25
C MET A 195 -12.25 -13.01 -6.66
N ARG A 196 -12.66 -12.43 -7.77
CA ARG A 196 -12.18 -11.11 -8.21
C ARG A 196 -12.58 -10.01 -7.22
N TYR A 197 -13.83 -9.98 -6.77
CA TYR A 197 -14.28 -9.04 -5.72
C TYR A 197 -13.48 -9.19 -4.43
N ALA A 198 -13.24 -10.42 -3.97
CA ALA A 198 -12.44 -10.66 -2.78
C ALA A 198 -10.98 -10.19 -2.95
N GLY A 199 -10.38 -10.43 -4.11
CA GLY A 199 -9.02 -9.95 -4.42
C GLY A 199 -8.92 -8.43 -4.37
N VAL A 200 -9.87 -7.74 -5.01
CA VAL A 200 -9.92 -6.26 -5.00
C VAL A 200 -10.23 -5.70 -3.62
N ALA A 201 -11.12 -6.37 -2.83
CA ALA A 201 -11.41 -5.97 -1.45
C ALA A 201 -10.19 -6.04 -0.54
N ILE A 202 -9.43 -7.15 -0.60
CA ILE A 202 -8.18 -7.30 0.15
C ILE A 202 -7.16 -6.24 -0.30
N SER A 203 -7.05 -6.01 -1.60
CA SER A 203 -6.20 -4.97 -2.17
C SER A 203 -6.55 -3.59 -1.61
N GLY A 204 -7.84 -3.24 -1.61
CA GLY A 204 -8.33 -1.97 -1.07
C GLY A 204 -8.07 -1.82 0.42
N ALA A 205 -8.32 -2.88 1.21
CA ALA A 205 -8.02 -2.87 2.64
C ALA A 205 -6.54 -2.56 2.92
N LEU A 206 -5.65 -3.28 2.24
CA LEU A 206 -4.21 -3.13 2.42
C LEU A 206 -3.69 -1.77 1.89
N ALA A 207 -4.22 -1.29 0.77
CA ALA A 207 -3.88 0.04 0.25
C ALA A 207 -4.35 1.15 1.21
N GLY A 208 -5.58 1.07 1.73
CA GLY A 208 -6.07 2.02 2.73
C GLY A 208 -5.20 2.07 3.98
N VAL A 209 -4.84 0.90 4.52
CA VAL A 209 -3.87 0.79 5.65
C VAL A 209 -2.53 1.39 5.28
N GLY A 210 -2.01 1.10 4.08
CA GLY A 210 -0.76 1.67 3.58
C GLY A 210 -0.75 3.20 3.57
N GLY A 211 -1.90 3.83 3.30
CA GLY A 211 -2.07 5.27 3.38
C GLY A 211 -1.86 5.83 4.80
N LEU A 212 -2.47 5.21 5.81
CA LEU A 212 -2.24 5.57 7.21
C LEU A 212 -0.78 5.34 7.62
N VAL A 213 -0.24 4.18 7.25
CA VAL A 213 1.17 3.79 7.55
C VAL A 213 2.16 4.75 6.91
N PHE A 214 1.80 5.40 5.79
CA PHE A 214 2.60 6.46 5.19
C PHE A 214 2.53 7.77 6.00
N VAL A 215 1.33 8.24 6.36
CA VAL A 215 1.15 9.57 6.95
C VAL A 215 1.72 9.64 8.37
N VAL A 216 1.51 8.61 9.19
CA VAL A 216 1.91 8.61 10.61
C VAL A 216 3.40 8.89 10.82
N PRO A 217 4.36 8.24 10.13
CA PRO A 217 5.78 8.53 10.33
C PRO A 217 6.29 9.76 9.56
N THR A 218 5.61 10.17 8.47
CA THR A 218 6.14 11.19 7.56
C THR A 218 5.70 12.61 7.88
N SER A 219 4.56 12.77 8.56
CA SER A 219 3.97 14.09 8.78
C SER A 219 3.21 14.16 10.09
N THR A 220 2.96 15.38 10.56
CA THR A 220 2.00 15.71 11.64
C THR A 220 0.71 16.29 11.09
N ASN A 221 0.62 16.46 9.78
CA ASN A 221 -0.55 16.97 9.08
C ASN A 221 -0.83 16.11 7.85
N PHE A 222 -2.08 15.71 7.66
CA PHE A 222 -2.50 15.09 6.40
C PHE A 222 -2.82 16.18 5.38
N ASN A 223 -2.19 16.14 4.21
CA ASN A 223 -2.27 17.11 3.13
C ASN A 223 -2.78 16.51 1.80
N ALA A 224 -3.63 15.51 1.86
CA ALA A 224 -4.28 14.82 0.74
C ALA A 224 -3.31 14.24 -0.31
N THR A 225 -2.12 13.82 0.12
CA THR A 225 -1.15 13.14 -0.74
C THR A 225 -0.45 12.01 0.00
N VAL A 226 -0.04 10.99 -0.74
CA VAL A 226 0.84 9.92 -0.29
C VAL A 226 2.11 9.86 -1.14
N ALA A 227 2.47 10.99 -1.76
CA ALA A 227 3.74 11.24 -2.44
C ALA A 227 4.15 10.18 -3.48
N GLY A 228 3.18 9.58 -4.19
CA GLY A 228 3.43 8.58 -5.24
C GLY A 228 3.79 7.19 -4.71
N TYR A 229 3.62 6.91 -3.42
CA TYR A 229 3.94 5.60 -2.87
C TYR A 229 3.03 4.47 -3.37
N GLY A 230 1.79 4.77 -3.77
CA GLY A 230 0.91 3.80 -4.42
C GLY A 230 1.44 3.36 -5.79
N PHE A 231 1.92 4.30 -6.61
CA PHE A 231 2.56 3.98 -7.89
C PHE A 231 3.90 3.26 -7.70
N LEU A 232 4.69 3.67 -6.70
CA LEU A 232 5.94 2.99 -6.38
C LEU A 232 5.69 1.56 -5.89
N ALA A 233 4.59 1.32 -5.18
CA ALA A 233 4.20 -0.02 -4.75
C ALA A 233 3.82 -0.93 -5.93
N LEU A 234 3.23 -0.40 -7.01
CA LEU A 234 3.04 -1.14 -8.27
C LEU A 234 4.38 -1.54 -8.87
N ALA A 235 5.38 -0.65 -8.88
CA ALA A 235 6.72 -0.99 -9.33
C ALA A 235 7.34 -2.10 -8.46
N VAL A 236 7.18 -2.02 -7.13
CA VAL A 236 7.61 -3.07 -6.18
C VAL A 236 6.93 -4.40 -6.47
N LEU A 237 5.63 -4.40 -6.80
CA LEU A 237 4.86 -5.59 -7.16
C LEU A 237 5.40 -6.25 -8.43
N ILE A 238 5.61 -5.47 -9.49
CA ILE A 238 6.13 -5.96 -10.78
C ILE A 238 7.55 -6.49 -10.61
N PHE A 239 8.42 -5.75 -9.91
CA PHE A 239 9.77 -6.20 -9.58
C PHE A 239 9.75 -7.49 -8.75
N GLY A 240 8.83 -7.59 -7.79
CA GLY A 240 8.61 -8.76 -6.95
C GLY A 240 7.94 -9.93 -7.68
N GLN A 241 7.59 -9.77 -8.98
CA GLN A 241 7.01 -10.83 -9.83
C GLN A 241 5.81 -11.52 -9.17
N TRP A 242 4.92 -10.74 -8.54
CA TRP A 242 3.71 -11.24 -7.86
C TRP A 242 3.98 -12.37 -6.84
N ARG A 243 5.18 -12.40 -6.22
CA ARG A 243 5.55 -13.36 -5.17
C ARG A 243 5.86 -12.63 -3.86
N PRO A 244 5.21 -12.97 -2.72
CA PRO A 244 5.40 -12.29 -1.44
C PRO A 244 6.86 -12.15 -1.00
N SER A 245 7.65 -13.22 -1.13
CA SER A 245 9.08 -13.19 -0.77
C SER A 245 9.89 -12.23 -1.64
N ARG A 246 9.63 -12.20 -2.95
CA ARG A 246 10.31 -11.28 -3.86
C ARG A 246 9.83 -9.84 -3.68
N ILE A 247 8.53 -9.64 -3.36
CA ILE A 247 7.97 -8.32 -3.01
C ILE A 247 8.67 -7.76 -1.78
N LEU A 248 9.01 -8.59 -0.78
CA LEU A 248 9.79 -8.14 0.37
C LEU A 248 11.16 -7.58 -0.04
N PHE A 249 11.90 -8.31 -0.89
CA PHE A 249 13.21 -7.83 -1.39
C PHE A 249 13.07 -6.57 -2.24
N ALA A 250 12.05 -6.50 -3.09
CA ALA A 250 11.75 -5.31 -3.88
C ALA A 250 11.40 -4.11 -2.98
N ALA A 251 10.54 -4.30 -1.99
CA ALA A 251 10.17 -3.27 -1.02
C ALA A 251 11.38 -2.77 -0.21
N PHE A 252 12.26 -3.69 0.18
CA PHE A 252 13.52 -3.33 0.84
C PHE A 252 14.41 -2.48 -0.08
N PHE A 253 14.61 -2.89 -1.33
CA PHE A 253 15.43 -2.18 -2.32
C PHE A 253 14.90 -0.76 -2.59
N PHE A 254 13.60 -0.63 -2.92
CA PHE A 254 12.98 0.67 -3.18
C PHE A 254 12.87 1.52 -1.91
N GLY A 255 12.60 0.90 -0.76
CA GLY A 255 12.60 1.56 0.55
C GLY A 255 13.96 2.14 0.89
N LEU A 256 15.05 1.39 0.66
CA LEU A 256 16.42 1.86 0.84
C LEU A 256 16.72 3.06 -0.07
N MET A 257 16.36 2.98 -1.36
CA MET A 257 16.53 4.09 -2.29
C MET A 257 15.78 5.35 -1.85
N LYS A 258 14.53 5.21 -1.39
CA LYS A 258 13.73 6.33 -0.87
C LYS A 258 14.37 6.93 0.40
N THR A 259 14.86 6.08 1.30
CA THR A 259 15.56 6.53 2.52
C THR A 259 16.83 7.30 2.17
N VAL A 260 17.66 6.78 1.27
CA VAL A 260 18.89 7.46 0.80
C VAL A 260 18.54 8.80 0.14
N ALA A 261 17.51 8.81 -0.73
CA ALA A 261 17.05 10.05 -1.37
C ALA A 261 16.51 11.09 -0.38
N SER A 262 15.93 10.66 0.75
CA SER A 262 15.44 11.57 1.80
C SER A 262 16.55 12.06 2.73
N ALA A 263 17.59 11.25 2.94
CA ALA A 263 18.66 11.51 3.89
C ALA A 263 19.97 11.99 3.22
N TYR A 264 19.99 12.25 1.89
CA TYR A 264 21.19 12.56 1.13
C TYR A 264 22.03 13.70 1.73
N SER A 265 21.38 14.74 2.25
CA SER A 265 22.04 15.90 2.86
C SER A 265 22.77 15.58 4.17
N GLY A 266 22.33 14.51 4.87
CA GLY A 266 22.96 14.00 6.09
C GLY A 266 24.11 13.02 5.82
N ILE A 267 24.31 12.60 4.56
CA ILE A 267 25.40 11.70 4.15
C ILE A 267 26.51 12.55 3.50
N PRO A 268 27.66 12.79 4.17
CA PRO A 268 28.68 13.71 3.71
C PRO A 268 29.16 13.43 2.27
N PHE A 269 29.30 12.14 1.91
CA PHE A 269 29.69 11.73 0.58
C PHE A 269 28.69 12.18 -0.49
N LEU A 270 27.39 12.02 -0.26
CA LEU A 270 26.34 12.40 -1.23
C LEU A 270 26.13 13.91 -1.27
N ALA A 271 26.20 14.58 -0.12
CA ALA A 271 26.07 16.04 -0.04
C ALA A 271 27.19 16.77 -0.80
N ASN A 272 28.42 16.24 -0.76
CA ASN A 272 29.58 16.84 -1.42
C ASN A 272 29.63 16.61 -2.94
N LEU A 273 28.76 15.75 -3.51
CA LEU A 273 28.68 15.54 -4.96
C LEU A 273 28.08 16.75 -5.72
N GLY A 274 27.47 17.71 -5.01
CA GLY A 274 26.84 18.88 -5.62
C GLY A 274 25.64 18.56 -6.51
N ILE A 275 25.07 17.35 -6.40
CA ILE A 275 23.92 16.90 -7.18
C ILE A 275 22.63 17.46 -6.54
N PRO A 276 21.73 18.10 -7.34
CA PRO A 276 20.45 18.59 -6.81
C PRO A 276 19.60 17.49 -6.18
N ASN A 277 18.86 17.82 -5.10
CA ASN A 277 17.97 16.89 -4.37
C ASN A 277 16.99 16.16 -5.29
N ASP A 278 16.49 16.83 -6.32
CA ASP A 278 15.49 16.25 -7.21
C ASP A 278 16.04 15.07 -8.03
N VAL A 279 17.34 15.06 -8.32
CA VAL A 279 18.01 13.92 -8.98
C VAL A 279 18.00 12.70 -8.06
N TYR A 280 18.28 12.87 -6.76
CA TYR A 280 18.18 11.75 -5.79
C TYR A 280 16.77 11.21 -5.69
N LYS A 281 15.74 12.08 -5.71
CA LYS A 281 14.33 11.67 -5.71
C LYS A 281 13.94 10.88 -6.98
N MET A 282 14.60 11.12 -8.11
CA MET A 282 14.35 10.37 -9.36
C MET A 282 14.95 8.97 -9.36
N VAL A 283 15.95 8.68 -8.53
CA VAL A 283 16.68 7.40 -8.52
C VAL A 283 15.76 6.18 -8.44
N PRO A 284 14.75 6.10 -7.55
CA PRO A 284 13.84 4.94 -7.49
C PRO A 284 13.06 4.73 -8.79
N TYR A 285 12.64 5.80 -9.45
CA TYR A 285 11.86 5.74 -10.70
C TYR A 285 12.73 5.32 -11.89
N VAL A 286 13.95 5.85 -11.98
CA VAL A 286 14.93 5.43 -13.00
C VAL A 286 15.30 3.96 -12.81
N ALA A 287 15.55 3.54 -11.57
CA ALA A 287 15.80 2.14 -11.25
C ALA A 287 14.64 1.23 -11.68
N THR A 288 13.38 1.69 -11.50
CA THR A 288 12.19 0.97 -11.98
C THR A 288 12.24 0.75 -13.50
N LEU A 289 12.54 1.80 -14.27
CA LEU A 289 12.62 1.70 -15.73
C LEU A 289 13.73 0.73 -16.18
N ILE A 290 14.89 0.81 -15.55
CA ILE A 290 16.01 -0.10 -15.84
C ILE A 290 15.62 -1.55 -15.57
N VAL A 291 15.03 -1.81 -14.41
CA VAL A 291 14.63 -3.18 -14.05
C VAL A 291 13.54 -3.71 -14.97
N LEU A 292 12.53 -2.89 -15.31
CA LEU A 292 11.49 -3.28 -16.27
C LEU A 292 12.07 -3.65 -17.63
N ALA A 293 13.09 -2.94 -18.11
CA ALA A 293 13.75 -3.24 -19.38
C ALA A 293 14.39 -4.66 -19.36
N PHE A 294 14.92 -5.10 -18.22
CA PHE A 294 15.57 -6.42 -18.10
C PHE A 294 14.58 -7.55 -17.72
N THR A 295 13.52 -7.26 -16.99
CA THR A 295 12.60 -8.28 -16.46
C THR A 295 11.35 -8.52 -17.31
N SER A 296 11.04 -7.64 -18.26
CA SER A 296 9.81 -7.70 -19.06
C SER A 296 9.64 -9.01 -19.85
N LYS A 297 10.74 -9.61 -20.32
CA LYS A 297 10.70 -10.87 -21.11
C LYS A 297 10.25 -12.10 -20.31
N ASN A 298 10.41 -12.09 -18.99
CA ASN A 298 10.12 -13.21 -18.09
C ASN A 298 9.09 -12.82 -17.03
N SER A 299 8.10 -12.00 -17.38
CA SER A 299 7.04 -11.59 -16.46
C SER A 299 6.23 -12.79 -15.98
N MET A 300 5.96 -12.84 -14.67
CA MET A 300 5.08 -13.82 -14.02
C MET A 300 3.70 -13.21 -13.71
N ALA A 301 3.30 -12.20 -14.47
CA ALA A 301 1.97 -11.64 -14.40
C ALA A 301 0.90 -12.71 -14.71
N PRO A 302 -0.25 -12.69 -14.04
CA PRO A 302 -1.35 -13.58 -14.35
C PRO A 302 -1.84 -13.40 -15.78
N ARG A 303 -2.11 -14.50 -16.49
CA ARG A 303 -2.45 -14.44 -17.93
C ARG A 303 -3.76 -13.70 -18.23
N ALA A 304 -4.74 -13.76 -17.32
CA ALA A 304 -6.03 -13.07 -17.47
C ALA A 304 -6.07 -11.73 -16.73
N GLU A 305 -4.91 -11.18 -16.37
CA GLU A 305 -4.79 -9.87 -15.74
C GLU A 305 -5.27 -8.77 -16.69
N GLY A 306 -6.14 -7.89 -16.20
CA GLY A 306 -6.70 -6.80 -17.00
C GLY A 306 -7.79 -7.23 -17.99
N ILE A 307 -8.03 -8.54 -18.17
CA ILE A 307 -9.01 -9.05 -19.11
C ILE A 307 -10.36 -9.22 -18.42
N PRO A 308 -11.43 -8.54 -18.89
CA PRO A 308 -12.78 -8.76 -18.36
C PRO A 308 -13.20 -10.21 -18.53
N TYR A 309 -13.78 -10.78 -17.46
CA TYR A 309 -14.32 -12.13 -17.53
C TYR A 309 -15.79 -12.10 -17.98
N ASP A 310 -16.10 -12.91 -19.00
CA ASP A 310 -17.47 -13.15 -19.47
C ASP A 310 -17.82 -14.63 -19.39
N LYS A 311 -18.88 -14.95 -18.64
CA LYS A 311 -19.36 -16.33 -18.50
C LYS A 311 -19.97 -16.88 -19.79
N GLY A 312 -20.45 -15.99 -20.67
CA GLY A 312 -21.08 -16.35 -21.95
C GLY A 312 -20.11 -16.54 -23.10
N SER A 313 -18.90 -16.05 -23.01
CA SER A 313 -17.87 -16.23 -24.03
C SER A 313 -17.16 -17.56 -23.84
N ARG A 314 -17.61 -18.60 -24.55
CA ARG A 314 -16.93 -19.90 -24.68
C ARG A 314 -16.18 -19.96 -26.01
#